data_385e562c42b9a430a6b42b352f6218c2
#
_entry.id   385e562c42b9a430a6b42b352f6218c2
#
_cell.length_a   1.000
_cell.length_b   1.000
_cell.length_c   1.000
_cell.angle_alpha   90.00
_cell.angle_beta   90.00
_cell.angle_gamma   90.00
#
_symmetry.space_group_name_H-M   'P 1'
#
loop_
_entity.id
_entity.type
_entity.pdbx_description
1 polymer ?
#
loop_
_entity_poly.entity_id
_entity_poly.type
_entity_poly.pdbx_seq_one_letter_code
_entity_poly.pdbx_strand_id
1 'polypeptide(L)'
;MRRGEVWWAELPTPAGRRPVVLLSRNEAYAVRALVTVAPVTTRVRGIPSEVALGRRQGLPKSGVANMDTVTTIPKQVLSARIAALDPAKLLAVDRAPRFALGLV
;
A
#
# COMPACT_ATOMS: atom_id res chain seq x y z
N MET A 1 -10.51 2.41 -8.75
CA MET A 1 -9.20 2.04 -8.15
C MET A 1 -8.09 2.22 -9.17
N ARG A 2 -6.99 2.77 -8.74
CA ARG A 2 -5.79 2.95 -9.57
C ARG A 2 -4.55 2.64 -8.74
N ARG A 3 -3.50 2.17 -9.40
CA ARG A 3 -2.20 1.94 -8.78
C ARG A 3 -1.70 3.21 -8.09
N GLY A 4 -1.19 3.08 -6.86
CA GLY A 4 -0.70 4.21 -6.07
C GLY A 4 -1.76 4.92 -5.24
N GLU A 5 -3.00 4.47 -5.29
CA GLU A 5 -4.00 4.94 -4.33
C GLU A 5 -3.83 4.26 -2.99
N VAL A 6 -4.22 4.96 -1.94
CA VAL A 6 -4.25 4.43 -0.57
C VAL A 6 -5.72 4.22 -0.19
N TRP A 7 -6.02 3.02 0.27
CA TRP A 7 -7.40 2.62 0.62
C TRP A 7 -7.44 2.00 2.00
N TRP A 8 -8.56 2.17 2.69
CA TRP A 8 -8.87 1.35 3.87
C TRP A 8 -9.21 -0.07 3.42
N ALA A 9 -8.60 -1.06 4.09
CA ALA A 9 -8.88 -2.48 3.89
C ALA A 9 -9.40 -3.09 5.18
N GLU A 10 -10.51 -3.85 5.07
CA GLU A 10 -11.11 -4.57 6.19
C GLU A 10 -10.52 -5.98 6.18
N LEU A 11 -9.42 -6.20 6.87
CA LEU A 11 -8.70 -7.46 6.88
C LEU A 11 -9.13 -8.33 8.07
N PRO A 12 -8.97 -9.67 7.96
CA PRO A 12 -9.25 -10.55 9.10
C PRO A 12 -8.35 -10.23 10.29
N THR A 13 -8.83 -10.52 11.50
CA THR A 13 -7.99 -10.41 12.69
C THR A 13 -6.77 -11.31 12.55
N PRO A 14 -5.59 -10.93 13.10
CA PRO A 14 -5.35 -9.76 13.95
C PRO A 14 -5.08 -8.46 13.17
N ALA A 15 -4.96 -8.51 11.85
CA ALA A 15 -4.63 -7.32 11.06
C ALA A 15 -5.69 -6.22 11.16
N GLY A 16 -6.97 -6.59 11.05
CA GLY A 16 -8.09 -5.67 11.18
C GLY A 16 -8.13 -4.61 10.09
N ARG A 17 -8.77 -3.49 10.39
CA ARG A 17 -8.88 -2.38 9.46
C ARG A 17 -7.56 -1.60 9.42
N ARG A 18 -7.00 -1.45 8.22
CA ARG A 18 -5.76 -0.67 8.06
C ARG A 18 -5.65 -0.09 6.66
N PRO A 19 -4.86 0.97 6.49
CA PRO A 19 -4.57 1.49 5.16
C PRO A 19 -3.68 0.54 4.38
N VAL A 20 -3.88 0.49 3.07
CA VAL A 20 -3.02 -0.25 2.15
C VAL A 20 -2.75 0.61 0.92
N VAL A 21 -1.58 0.42 0.31
CA VAL A 21 -1.23 1.06 -0.96
C VAL A 21 -1.50 0.07 -2.08
N LEU A 22 -2.25 0.48 -3.10
CA LEU A 22 -2.56 -0.36 -4.25
C LEU A 22 -1.35 -0.46 -5.17
N LEU A 23 -0.87 -1.69 -5.41
CA LEU A 23 0.34 -1.95 -6.20
C LEU A 23 0.08 -2.62 -7.53
N SER A 24 -1.10 -3.24 -7.72
CA SER A 24 -1.43 -3.89 -8.99
C SER A 24 -1.46 -2.87 -10.13
N ARG A 25 -1.14 -3.34 -11.34
CA ARG A 25 -1.29 -2.52 -12.53
C ARG A 25 -2.75 -2.07 -12.69
N ASN A 26 -2.96 -0.92 -13.32
CA ASN A 26 -4.29 -0.30 -13.37
C ASN A 26 -5.36 -1.20 -13.99
N GLU A 27 -5.02 -1.99 -15.00
CA GLU A 27 -5.95 -2.88 -15.67
C GLU A 27 -6.48 -3.98 -14.74
N ALA A 28 -5.73 -4.34 -13.71
CA ALA A 28 -6.10 -5.42 -12.80
C ALA A 28 -7.38 -5.11 -12.02
N TYR A 29 -7.61 -3.84 -11.67
CA TYR A 29 -8.76 -3.48 -10.84
C TYR A 29 -10.10 -3.67 -11.52
N ALA A 30 -10.12 -3.67 -12.85
CA ALA A 30 -11.35 -3.91 -13.61
C ALA A 30 -11.63 -5.39 -13.83
N VAL A 31 -10.59 -6.24 -13.90
CA VAL A 31 -10.75 -7.62 -14.39
C VAL A 31 -10.45 -8.69 -13.34
N ARG A 32 -9.74 -8.35 -12.26
CA ARG A 32 -9.34 -9.33 -11.26
C ARG A 32 -10.13 -9.17 -9.97
N ALA A 33 -10.42 -10.31 -9.32
CA ALA A 33 -11.03 -10.33 -7.99
C ALA A 33 -10.00 -10.09 -6.89
N LEU A 34 -8.71 -10.37 -7.16
CA LEU A 34 -7.61 -10.22 -6.21
C LEU A 34 -6.69 -9.10 -6.66
N VAL A 35 -6.18 -8.32 -5.71
CA VAL A 35 -5.26 -7.22 -5.97
C VAL A 35 -4.10 -7.27 -5.00
N THR A 36 -2.93 -6.80 -5.46
CA THR A 36 -1.71 -6.77 -4.66
C THR A 36 -1.56 -5.42 -3.99
N VAL A 37 -1.27 -5.44 -2.70
CA VAL A 37 -1.18 -4.24 -1.87
C VAL A 37 0.01 -4.30 -0.93
N ALA A 38 0.46 -3.13 -0.48
CA ALA A 38 1.42 -3.01 0.62
C ALA A 38 0.68 -2.47 1.85
N PRO A 39 0.71 -3.19 2.97
CA PRO A 39 0.06 -2.70 4.18
C PRO A 39 0.83 -1.51 4.77
N VAL A 40 0.09 -0.57 5.35
CA VAL A 40 0.65 0.56 6.08
C VAL A 40 0.64 0.23 7.56
N THR A 41 1.79 0.41 8.21
CA THR A 41 1.96 0.14 9.63
C THR A 41 2.59 1.34 10.33
N THR A 42 2.27 1.51 11.62
CA THR A 42 2.94 2.52 12.44
C THR A 42 4.30 2.03 12.97
N ARG A 43 4.62 0.77 12.76
CA ARG A 43 5.88 0.16 13.17
C ARG A 43 6.97 0.47 12.13
N VAL A 44 7.73 1.52 12.37
CA VAL A 44 8.78 1.99 11.46
C VAL A 44 10.12 1.37 11.85
N ARG A 45 10.82 0.78 10.87
CA ARG A 45 12.16 0.20 11.07
C ARG A 45 13.27 1.04 10.45
N GLY A 46 12.93 1.94 9.53
CA GLY A 46 13.89 2.82 8.86
C GLY A 46 14.76 2.12 7.83
N ILE A 47 14.17 1.21 7.05
CA ILE A 47 14.89 0.44 6.04
C ILE A 47 14.34 0.75 4.64
N PRO A 48 15.13 0.49 3.56
CA PRO A 48 14.75 0.91 2.20
C PRO A 48 13.51 0.24 1.62
N SER A 49 12.99 -0.83 2.24
CA SER A 49 11.73 -1.46 1.84
C SER A 49 10.49 -0.71 2.35
N GLU A 50 10.68 0.37 3.10
CA GLU A 50 9.59 1.15 3.67
C GLU A 50 9.42 2.49 2.96
N VAL A 51 8.16 2.90 2.75
CA VAL A 51 7.82 4.21 2.20
C VAL A 51 7.04 5.00 3.25
N ALA A 52 7.60 6.12 3.70
CA ALA A 52 6.98 6.95 4.74
C ALA A 52 5.70 7.59 4.22
N LEU A 53 4.62 7.44 4.96
CA LEU A 53 3.31 8.03 4.70
C LEU A 53 2.76 8.61 6.00
N GLY A 54 1.90 9.63 5.88
CA GLY A 54 1.34 10.25 7.06
C GLY A 54 0.17 11.16 6.74
N ARG A 55 0.04 12.22 7.54
CA ARG A 55 -1.11 13.12 7.44
C ARG A 55 -1.19 13.84 6.10
N ARG A 56 -0.06 14.10 5.45
CA ARG A 56 -0.04 14.69 4.09
C ARG A 56 -0.73 13.82 3.07
N GLN A 57 -0.74 12.50 3.28
CA GLN A 57 -1.42 11.53 2.44
C GLN A 57 -2.82 11.19 2.95
N GLY A 58 -3.34 11.95 3.93
CA GLY A 58 -4.68 11.72 4.47
C GLY A 58 -4.78 10.64 5.52
N LEU A 59 -3.66 10.14 6.03
CA LEU A 59 -3.68 9.12 7.07
C LEU A 59 -3.83 9.74 8.45
N PRO A 60 -4.53 9.05 9.38
CA PRO A 60 -4.69 9.57 10.74
C PRO A 60 -3.40 9.55 11.56
N LYS A 61 -2.43 8.69 11.18
CA LYS A 61 -1.16 8.52 11.87
C LYS A 61 -0.02 8.42 10.88
N SER A 62 1.17 8.84 11.29
CA SER A 62 2.38 8.60 10.51
C SER A 62 2.77 7.12 10.59
N GLY A 63 3.27 6.60 9.48
CA GLY A 63 3.70 5.22 9.39
C GLY A 63 4.46 4.97 8.10
N VAL A 64 4.52 3.71 7.70
CA VAL A 64 5.20 3.31 6.47
C VAL A 64 4.37 2.27 5.72
N ALA A 65 4.40 2.35 4.39
CA ALA A 65 3.99 1.25 3.53
C ALA A 65 5.14 0.25 3.51
N ASN A 66 4.89 -0.98 3.95
CA ASN A 66 5.94 -1.99 4.10
C ASN A 66 5.96 -2.93 2.90
N MET A 67 6.99 -2.81 2.07
CA MET A 67 7.13 -3.63 0.86
C MET A 67 7.68 -5.03 1.14
N ASP A 68 8.17 -5.28 2.36
CA ASP A 68 8.55 -6.65 2.76
C ASP A 68 7.32 -7.52 3.07
N THR A 69 6.16 -6.91 3.26
CA THR A 69 4.91 -7.62 3.57
C THR A 69 3.84 -7.41 2.51
N VAL A 70 4.26 -7.17 1.27
CA VAL A 70 3.34 -7.13 0.12
C VAL A 70 2.51 -8.39 0.09
N THR A 71 1.19 -8.24 -0.09
CA THR A 71 0.26 -9.35 -0.07
C THR A 71 -0.85 -9.15 -1.10
N THR A 72 -1.54 -10.23 -1.42
CA THR A 72 -2.68 -10.21 -2.32
C THR A 72 -3.96 -10.41 -1.51
N ILE A 73 -4.93 -9.54 -1.72
CA ILE A 73 -6.19 -9.53 -0.98
C ILE A 73 -7.38 -9.49 -1.93
N PRO A 74 -8.56 -9.95 -1.50
CA PRO A 74 -9.76 -9.76 -2.29
C PRO A 74 -10.06 -8.26 -2.45
N LYS A 75 -10.36 -7.84 -3.66
CA LYS A 75 -10.69 -6.45 -3.96
C LYS A 75 -11.89 -5.95 -3.12
N GLN A 76 -12.82 -6.85 -2.81
CA GLN A 76 -14.02 -6.51 -2.04
C GLN A 76 -13.75 -6.07 -0.60
N VAL A 77 -12.57 -6.36 -0.02
CA VAL A 77 -12.27 -5.90 1.34
C VAL A 77 -11.78 -4.44 1.37
N LEU A 78 -11.57 -3.82 0.22
CA LEU A 78 -11.24 -2.40 0.13
C LEU A 78 -12.52 -1.59 0.32
N SER A 79 -12.59 -0.83 1.40
CA SER A 79 -13.84 -0.19 1.83
C SER A 79 -13.96 1.28 1.46
N ALA A 80 -12.86 2.04 1.51
CA ALA A 80 -12.88 3.47 1.20
C ALA A 80 -11.51 3.96 0.74
N ARG A 81 -11.52 4.82 -0.28
CA ARG A 81 -10.32 5.48 -0.76
C ARG A 81 -9.92 6.58 0.21
N ILE A 82 -8.63 6.65 0.53
CA ILE A 82 -8.07 7.70 1.39
C ILE A 82 -7.45 8.80 0.53
N ALA A 83 -6.58 8.42 -0.41
CA ALA A 83 -5.84 9.39 -1.21
C ALA A 83 -5.24 8.73 -2.45
N ALA A 84 -4.74 9.56 -3.37
CA ALA A 84 -3.83 9.13 -4.43
C ALA A 84 -2.45 9.69 -4.10
N LEU A 85 -1.41 8.88 -4.19
CA LEU A 85 -0.05 9.33 -3.92
C LEU A 85 0.44 10.25 -5.03
N ASP A 86 1.19 11.28 -4.64
CA ASP A 86 1.81 12.19 -5.60
C ASP A 86 2.97 11.52 -6.35
N PRO A 87 3.51 12.14 -7.42
CA PRO A 87 4.58 11.53 -8.22
C PRO A 87 5.83 11.18 -7.42
N ALA A 88 6.21 11.98 -6.41
CA ALA A 88 7.38 11.69 -5.59
C ALA A 88 7.17 10.44 -4.74
N LYS A 89 5.99 10.29 -4.13
CA LYS A 89 5.66 9.10 -3.35
C LYS A 89 5.48 7.88 -4.25
N LEU A 90 4.90 8.04 -5.43
CA LEU A 90 4.81 6.95 -6.41
C LEU A 90 6.19 6.43 -6.80
N LEU A 91 7.16 7.32 -7.00
CA LEU A 91 8.52 6.92 -7.31
C LEU A 91 9.13 6.10 -6.16
N ALA A 92 8.89 6.51 -4.92
CA ALA A 92 9.36 5.77 -3.75
C ALA A 92 8.68 4.39 -3.67
N VAL A 93 7.39 4.31 -3.97
CA VAL A 93 6.63 3.05 -4.03
C VAL A 93 7.18 2.13 -5.13
N ASP A 94 7.69 2.68 -6.23
CA ASP A 94 8.30 1.89 -7.29
C ASP A 94 9.69 1.37 -6.91
N ARG A 95 10.45 2.12 -6.13
CA ARG A 95 11.81 1.77 -5.72
C ARG A 95 11.85 0.76 -4.57
N ALA A 96 11.01 0.94 -3.57
CA ALA A 96 11.04 0.12 -2.37
C ALA A 96 10.83 -1.38 -2.63
N PRO A 97 9.90 -1.81 -3.53
CA PRO A 97 9.77 -3.22 -3.86
C PRO A 97 11.00 -3.81 -4.55
N ARG A 98 11.74 -3.00 -5.30
CA ARG A 98 12.98 -3.47 -5.93
C ARG A 98 14.00 -3.87 -4.87
N PHE A 99 14.12 -3.08 -3.82
CA PHE A 99 14.96 -3.43 -2.69
C PHE A 99 14.43 -4.67 -1.97
N ALA A 100 13.14 -4.68 -1.64
CA ALA A 100 12.51 -5.76 -0.87
C ALA A 100 12.62 -7.11 -1.57
N LEU A 101 12.54 -7.12 -2.91
CA LEU A 101 12.58 -8.35 -3.72
C LEU A 101 13.96 -8.65 -4.28
N GLY A 102 14.96 -7.83 -3.98
CA GLY A 102 16.31 -8.02 -4.49
C GLY A 102 16.45 -7.74 -5.99
N LEU A 103 15.58 -6.92 -6.54
CA LEU A 103 15.64 -6.52 -7.95
C LEU A 103 16.55 -5.32 -8.12
N VAL A 104 17.41 -5.36 -9.12
CA VAL A 104 18.37 -4.28 -9.40
C VAL A 104 17.83 -3.33 -10.45
#